data_0bc315730a1433d63c4de4350ad80ce3
#
_entry.id   0bc315730a1433d63c4de4350ad80ce3
#
_cell.length_a   1.000
_cell.length_b   1.000
_cell.length_c   1.000
_cell.angle_alpha   90.00
_cell.angle_beta   90.00
_cell.angle_gamma   90.00
#
_symmetry.space_group_name_H-M   'P 1'
#
loop_
_entity.id
_entity.type
_entity.pdbx_description
1 polymer ?
#
loop_
_entity_poly.entity_id
_entity_poly.type
_entity_poly.pdbx_seq_one_letter_code
_entity_poly.pdbx_strand_id
1 'polypeptide(L)'
;GFVSAHVICSCSGTVKALEKRRTLTGSMADCIVVENDGQFTPAGDFSKREDTAAISNAELLWRVQNAGIVGLGGAGFPTHVKLQPKNPDLIRYVIANGAECEPYLTCNDQLMRSEADAIVEGLELVLRLFPNAEGVIGIERNKPEAIEAMQKAVSGKDRMRVLPLKTKYPQGGERSLIQVIAGVDFPITKLPADVGCVVDNVGTLYAIQRAVVFNEPLYAQVFTLTGDAAANPGNFIVRDGASFAQLLEFAGGLKEGVILKKALVGGPMMGIALS
;
A
#
# COMPACT_ATOMS: atom_id res chain seq x y z
N GLY A 1 15.46 -8.74 12.13
CA GLY A 1 15.29 -7.85 13.31
C GLY A 1 13.86 -7.37 13.44
N PHE A 2 13.49 -6.66 14.54
CA PHE A 2 12.11 -6.19 14.74
C PHE A 2 11.66 -5.22 13.62
N VAL A 3 12.52 -4.29 13.22
CA VAL A 3 12.25 -3.39 12.08
C VAL A 3 12.71 -4.06 10.79
N SER A 4 11.93 -5.02 10.33
CA SER A 4 12.12 -5.73 9.06
C SER A 4 10.80 -6.31 8.60
N ALA A 5 10.67 -6.65 7.32
CA ALA A 5 9.53 -7.36 6.77
C ALA A 5 10.01 -8.63 6.04
N HIS A 6 9.17 -9.64 6.00
CA HIS A 6 9.43 -10.81 5.16
C HIS A 6 9.33 -10.40 3.69
N VAL A 7 10.23 -10.94 2.88
CA VAL A 7 10.15 -10.85 1.42
C VAL A 7 9.49 -12.13 0.93
N ILE A 8 8.36 -11.98 0.28
CA ILE A 8 7.55 -13.09 -0.19
C ILE A 8 7.90 -13.40 -1.64
N CYS A 9 8.07 -14.68 -1.96
CA CYS A 9 8.27 -15.10 -3.34
C CYS A 9 6.96 -14.97 -4.11
N SER A 10 6.98 -14.22 -5.21
CA SER A 10 5.79 -13.92 -6.01
C SER A 10 5.53 -14.90 -7.15
N CYS A 11 6.40 -15.90 -7.33
CA CYS A 11 6.28 -16.94 -8.35
C CYS A 11 6.57 -18.33 -7.76
N SER A 12 6.09 -19.39 -8.42
CA SER A 12 6.52 -20.76 -8.17
C SER A 12 7.77 -21.07 -8.98
N GLY A 13 8.61 -22.01 -8.50
CA GLY A 13 9.85 -22.38 -9.19
C GLY A 13 10.95 -22.90 -8.27
N THR A 14 12.17 -22.78 -8.71
CA THR A 14 13.35 -23.32 -8.02
C THR A 14 14.35 -22.20 -7.69
N VAL A 15 14.81 -22.15 -6.43
CA VAL A 15 15.88 -21.24 -6.02
C VAL A 15 17.18 -21.66 -6.74
N LYS A 16 17.76 -20.75 -7.52
CA LYS A 16 18.98 -20.97 -8.29
C LYS A 16 20.23 -20.40 -7.63
N ALA A 17 20.11 -19.23 -6.99
CA ALA A 17 21.27 -18.56 -6.40
C ALA A 17 20.85 -17.63 -5.25
N LEU A 18 21.82 -17.36 -4.38
CA LEU A 18 21.84 -16.23 -3.45
C LEU A 18 22.98 -15.33 -3.90
N GLU A 19 22.67 -14.13 -4.36
CA GLU A 19 23.67 -13.23 -4.93
C GLU A 19 23.33 -11.77 -4.68
N LYS A 20 24.33 -10.90 -4.85
CA LYS A 20 24.12 -9.45 -4.75
C LYS A 20 23.70 -8.88 -6.10
N ARG A 21 22.61 -8.11 -6.09
CA ARG A 21 22.12 -7.37 -7.26
C ARG A 21 22.00 -5.88 -6.97
N ARG A 22 22.12 -5.08 -8.03
CA ARG A 22 21.96 -3.62 -7.93
C ARG A 22 20.48 -3.27 -7.78
N THR A 23 20.19 -2.45 -6.78
CA THR A 23 18.85 -1.88 -6.54
C THR A 23 18.59 -0.67 -7.45
N LEU A 24 17.34 -0.17 -7.47
CA LEU A 24 16.97 1.06 -8.19
C LEU A 24 17.77 2.29 -7.74
N THR A 25 18.19 2.34 -6.46
CA THR A 25 19.02 3.42 -5.91
C THR A 25 20.51 3.26 -6.20
N GLY A 26 20.89 2.18 -6.89
CA GLY A 26 22.28 1.89 -7.26
C GLY A 26 23.08 1.14 -6.19
N SER A 27 22.53 0.93 -5.00
CA SER A 27 23.15 0.10 -3.95
C SER A 27 23.09 -1.38 -4.29
N MET A 28 23.95 -2.19 -3.67
CA MET A 28 23.91 -3.66 -3.79
C MET A 28 23.08 -4.24 -2.65
N ALA A 29 22.15 -5.14 -2.97
CA ALA A 29 21.36 -5.90 -2.01
C ALA A 29 21.49 -7.41 -2.22
N ASP A 30 21.38 -8.17 -1.13
CA ASP A 30 21.30 -9.63 -1.20
C ASP A 30 19.95 -10.03 -1.78
N CYS A 31 19.98 -10.89 -2.80
CA CYS A 31 18.82 -11.32 -3.55
C CYS A 31 18.75 -12.84 -3.62
N ILE A 32 17.53 -13.38 -3.57
CA ILE A 32 17.22 -14.77 -3.87
C ILE A 32 16.78 -14.83 -5.33
N VAL A 33 17.53 -15.54 -6.16
CA VAL A 33 17.19 -15.74 -7.58
C VAL A 33 16.35 -16.99 -7.71
N VAL A 34 15.14 -16.84 -8.22
CA VAL A 34 14.19 -17.94 -8.46
C VAL A 34 14.02 -18.11 -9.97
N GLU A 35 14.24 -19.33 -10.46
CA GLU A 35 13.83 -19.71 -11.81
C GLU A 35 12.33 -20.00 -11.79
N ASN A 36 11.56 -19.12 -12.41
CA ASN A 36 10.11 -19.22 -12.48
C ASN A 36 9.70 -20.38 -13.40
N ASP A 37 8.82 -21.27 -12.93
CA ASP A 37 8.28 -22.40 -13.71
C ASP A 37 7.12 -22.00 -14.64
N GLY A 38 6.69 -20.73 -14.58
CA GLY A 38 5.59 -20.20 -15.38
C GLY A 38 4.18 -20.63 -14.93
N GLN A 39 4.07 -21.44 -13.87
CA GLN A 39 2.78 -21.95 -13.40
C GLN A 39 2.12 -21.05 -12.35
N PHE A 40 2.93 -20.29 -11.60
CA PHE A 40 2.47 -19.41 -10.52
C PHE A 40 1.58 -20.13 -9.48
N THR A 41 1.93 -21.38 -9.18
CA THR A 41 1.21 -22.21 -8.21
C THR A 41 1.27 -21.54 -6.82
N PRO A 42 0.11 -21.22 -6.20
CA PRO A 42 0.11 -20.59 -4.88
C PRO A 42 0.54 -21.60 -3.81
N ALA A 43 1.22 -21.11 -2.76
CA ALA A 43 1.62 -21.94 -1.61
C ALA A 43 0.44 -22.27 -0.67
N GLY A 44 -0.72 -21.64 -0.85
CA GLY A 44 -1.92 -21.83 -0.04
C GLY A 44 -3.19 -21.50 -0.81
N ASP A 45 -4.34 -21.82 -0.20
CA ASP A 45 -5.65 -21.41 -0.72
C ASP A 45 -6.04 -20.04 -0.14
N PHE A 46 -5.81 -19.00 -0.94
CA PHE A 46 -6.12 -17.61 -0.58
C PHE A 46 -7.55 -17.18 -0.98
N SER A 47 -8.40 -18.11 -1.42
CA SER A 47 -9.80 -17.84 -1.74
C SER A 47 -10.72 -17.98 -0.52
N LYS A 48 -10.27 -18.72 0.49
CA LYS A 48 -11.07 -19.05 1.66
C LYS A 48 -11.03 -17.92 2.68
N ARG A 49 -12.18 -17.31 2.93
CA ARG A 49 -12.36 -16.32 3.99
C ARG A 49 -12.36 -16.99 5.36
N GLU A 50 -11.57 -16.49 6.29
CA GLU A 50 -11.55 -16.89 7.68
C GLU A 50 -12.43 -15.98 8.55
N ASP A 51 -12.99 -16.55 9.62
CA ASP A 51 -13.64 -15.75 10.67
C ASP A 51 -12.55 -15.10 11.54
N THR A 52 -12.49 -13.77 11.43
CA THR A 52 -11.50 -12.96 12.17
C THR A 52 -12.01 -12.46 13.53
N ALA A 53 -13.28 -12.71 13.87
CA ALA A 53 -13.87 -12.22 15.13
C ALA A 53 -13.16 -12.78 16.37
N ALA A 54 -12.73 -14.04 16.31
CA ALA A 54 -12.12 -14.75 17.42
C ALA A 54 -10.59 -14.59 17.52
N ILE A 55 -9.90 -14.04 16.48
CA ILE A 55 -8.45 -13.88 16.54
C ILE A 55 -8.04 -12.77 17.52
N SER A 56 -6.97 -13.01 18.28
CA SER A 56 -6.42 -12.01 19.20
C SER A 56 -5.69 -10.89 18.45
N ASN A 57 -5.46 -9.75 19.13
CA ASN A 57 -4.62 -8.67 18.57
C ASN A 57 -3.17 -9.15 18.30
N ALA A 58 -2.66 -10.07 19.11
CA ALA A 58 -1.33 -10.66 18.89
C ALA A 58 -1.31 -11.50 17.60
N GLU A 59 -2.33 -12.30 17.35
CA GLU A 59 -2.48 -13.08 16.12
C GLU A 59 -2.63 -12.16 14.90
N LEU A 60 -3.44 -11.10 15.00
CA LEU A 60 -3.58 -10.10 13.93
C LEU A 60 -2.20 -9.52 13.54
N LEU A 61 -1.44 -9.04 14.52
CA LEU A 61 -0.11 -8.47 14.30
C LEU A 61 0.87 -9.50 13.72
N TRP A 62 0.81 -10.75 14.19
CA TRP A 62 1.61 -11.84 13.66
C TRP A 62 1.29 -12.12 12.18
N ARG A 63 -0.01 -12.15 11.80
CA ARG A 63 -0.41 -12.33 10.39
C ARG A 63 0.09 -11.21 9.50
N VAL A 64 -0.04 -9.95 9.93
CA VAL A 64 0.50 -8.77 9.22
C VAL A 64 2.02 -8.88 9.03
N GLN A 65 2.75 -9.26 10.06
CA GLN A 65 4.20 -9.45 10.01
C GLN A 65 4.58 -10.61 9.09
N ASN A 66 3.94 -11.77 9.26
CA ASN A 66 4.26 -12.99 8.52
C ASN A 66 3.92 -12.87 7.03
N ALA A 67 2.87 -12.13 6.70
CA ALA A 67 2.50 -11.81 5.33
C ALA A 67 3.44 -10.77 4.65
N GLY A 68 4.42 -10.25 5.36
CA GLY A 68 5.40 -9.30 4.81
C GLY A 68 4.82 -7.92 4.50
N ILE A 69 3.72 -7.51 5.17
CA ILE A 69 3.05 -6.23 4.85
C ILE A 69 3.95 -5.05 5.19
N VAL A 70 4.18 -4.22 4.19
CA VAL A 70 4.89 -2.94 4.30
C VAL A 70 4.00 -1.79 3.85
N GLY A 71 4.37 -0.57 4.20
CA GLY A 71 3.66 0.62 3.76
C GLY A 71 3.73 0.81 2.24
N LEU A 72 2.60 0.75 1.56
CA LEU A 72 2.48 0.89 0.10
C LEU A 72 2.33 2.35 -0.37
N GLY A 73 2.49 3.30 0.53
CA GLY A 73 2.52 4.74 0.21
C GLY A 73 3.89 5.30 -0.18
N GLY A 74 4.88 4.44 -0.48
CA GLY A 74 6.20 4.81 -0.98
C GLY A 74 7.36 4.54 -0.04
N ALA A 75 7.20 4.62 1.29
CA ALA A 75 8.31 4.45 2.24
C ALA A 75 8.69 2.99 2.53
N GLY A 76 7.82 2.02 2.25
CA GLY A 76 8.09 0.60 2.49
C GLY A 76 8.35 0.22 3.95
N PHE A 77 7.89 1.04 4.92
CA PHE A 77 8.11 0.77 6.32
C PHE A 77 7.31 -0.45 6.80
N PRO A 78 7.87 -1.36 7.61
CA PRO A 78 7.16 -2.55 8.09
C PRO A 78 5.90 -2.20 8.87
N THR A 79 4.74 -2.64 8.39
CA THR A 79 3.44 -2.24 8.94
C THR A 79 3.24 -2.74 10.37
N HIS A 80 3.64 -3.98 10.68
CA HIS A 80 3.53 -4.53 12.04
C HIS A 80 4.28 -3.68 13.09
N VAL A 81 5.38 -3.02 12.72
CA VAL A 81 6.12 -2.10 13.62
C VAL A 81 5.32 -0.83 13.86
N LYS A 82 4.74 -0.27 12.80
CA LYS A 82 3.89 0.93 12.89
C LYS A 82 2.66 0.69 13.77
N LEU A 83 2.07 -0.50 13.70
CA LEU A 83 0.89 -0.89 14.46
C LEU A 83 1.19 -1.25 15.93
N GLN A 84 2.44 -1.16 16.37
CA GLN A 84 2.88 -1.42 17.76
C GLN A 84 3.56 -0.17 18.37
N PRO A 85 2.86 0.97 18.48
CA PRO A 85 3.43 2.14 19.14
C PRO A 85 3.62 1.89 20.64
N LYS A 86 4.55 2.62 21.27
CA LYS A 86 4.82 2.49 22.72
C LYS A 86 3.59 2.71 23.61
N ASN A 87 2.70 3.61 23.18
CA ASN A 87 1.50 4.01 23.94
C ASN A 87 0.24 3.88 23.06
N PRO A 88 -0.29 2.68 22.83
CA PRO A 88 -1.43 2.47 21.94
C PRO A 88 -2.70 3.20 22.41
N ASP A 89 -2.88 3.38 23.71
CA ASP A 89 -4.05 4.07 24.30
C ASP A 89 -4.08 5.57 23.98
N LEU A 90 -2.95 6.16 23.56
CA LEU A 90 -2.88 7.56 23.14
C LEU A 90 -3.31 7.78 21.71
N ILE A 91 -3.45 6.72 20.91
CA ILE A 91 -3.88 6.84 19.52
C ILE A 91 -5.35 7.27 19.47
N ARG A 92 -5.60 8.39 18.78
CA ARG A 92 -6.93 8.99 18.57
C ARG A 92 -7.41 8.88 17.15
N TYR A 93 -6.47 8.77 16.20
CA TYR A 93 -6.79 8.67 14.78
C TYR A 93 -5.99 7.54 14.12
N VAL A 94 -6.71 6.65 13.43
CA VAL A 94 -6.14 5.77 12.40
C VAL A 94 -6.53 6.38 11.05
N ILE A 95 -5.56 6.91 10.35
CA ILE A 95 -5.77 7.66 9.10
C ILE A 95 -5.49 6.75 7.92
N ALA A 96 -6.54 6.48 7.15
CA ALA A 96 -6.41 5.83 5.84
C ALA A 96 -6.07 6.89 4.79
N ASN A 97 -4.85 6.85 4.29
CA ASN A 97 -4.35 7.78 3.28
C ASN A 97 -4.78 7.34 1.88
N GLY A 98 -5.86 7.92 1.39
CA GLY A 98 -6.35 7.85 0.00
C GLY A 98 -6.05 9.12 -0.80
N ALA A 99 -5.24 10.04 -0.27
CA ALA A 99 -4.82 11.25 -0.96
C ALA A 99 -3.67 10.96 -1.91
N GLU A 100 -3.99 10.53 -3.11
CA GLU A 100 -3.06 10.21 -4.19
C GLU A 100 -2.65 11.48 -4.92
N CYS A 101 -1.74 12.27 -4.28
CA CYS A 101 -1.39 13.61 -4.74
C CYS A 101 -0.26 13.64 -5.78
N GLU A 102 0.45 12.53 -6.02
CA GLU A 102 1.42 12.43 -7.11
C GLU A 102 0.71 12.51 -8.46
N PRO A 103 1.12 13.41 -9.37
CA PRO A 103 0.51 13.53 -10.69
C PRO A 103 0.61 12.21 -11.48
N TYR A 104 -0.42 11.94 -12.27
CA TYR A 104 -0.57 10.75 -13.15
C TYR A 104 -0.78 9.42 -12.43
N LEU A 105 -0.62 9.31 -11.11
CA LEU A 105 -0.92 8.09 -10.37
C LEU A 105 -2.42 7.97 -10.11
N THR A 106 -2.96 6.74 -10.30
CA THR A 106 -4.39 6.43 -10.14
C THR A 106 -4.65 5.06 -9.51
N CYS A 107 -3.60 4.38 -9.04
CA CYS A 107 -3.73 3.04 -8.46
C CYS A 107 -4.57 3.03 -7.17
N ASN A 108 -4.41 4.03 -6.30
CA ASN A 108 -5.21 4.14 -5.08
C ASN A 108 -6.66 4.55 -5.37
N ASP A 109 -6.89 5.45 -6.32
CA ASP A 109 -8.23 5.80 -6.80
C ASP A 109 -8.97 4.56 -7.30
N GLN A 110 -8.33 3.81 -8.21
CA GLN A 110 -8.90 2.58 -8.74
C GLN A 110 -9.18 1.55 -7.63
N LEU A 111 -8.25 1.37 -6.69
CA LEU A 111 -8.39 0.43 -5.59
C LEU A 111 -9.56 0.82 -4.66
N MET A 112 -9.70 2.09 -4.31
CA MET A 112 -10.82 2.58 -3.50
C MET A 112 -12.17 2.40 -4.19
N ARG A 113 -12.22 2.48 -5.52
CA ARG A 113 -13.45 2.26 -6.29
C ARG A 113 -13.84 0.79 -6.40
N SER A 114 -12.86 -0.11 -6.56
CA SER A 114 -13.11 -1.53 -6.77
C SER A 114 -13.16 -2.35 -5.48
N GLU A 115 -12.41 -1.97 -4.44
CA GLU A 115 -12.17 -2.74 -3.23
C GLU A 115 -12.52 -1.97 -1.94
N ALA A 116 -13.51 -1.07 -2.01
CA ALA A 116 -13.88 -0.20 -0.89
C ALA A 116 -14.17 -0.98 0.40
N ASP A 117 -14.95 -2.06 0.31
CA ASP A 117 -15.32 -2.88 1.46
C ASP A 117 -14.11 -3.57 2.09
N ALA A 118 -13.17 -4.06 1.28
CA ALA A 118 -11.95 -4.70 1.76
C ALA A 118 -11.01 -3.69 2.46
N ILE A 119 -10.90 -2.47 1.93
CA ILE A 119 -10.13 -1.38 2.56
C ILE A 119 -10.74 -1.02 3.91
N VAL A 120 -12.07 -0.87 3.98
CA VAL A 120 -12.79 -0.55 5.22
C VAL A 120 -12.64 -1.68 6.23
N GLU A 121 -12.74 -2.96 5.83
CA GLU A 121 -12.49 -4.09 6.70
C GLU A 121 -11.05 -4.09 7.22
N GLY A 122 -10.05 -3.77 6.38
CA GLY A 122 -8.66 -3.59 6.80
C GLY A 122 -8.50 -2.49 7.85
N LEU A 123 -9.22 -1.37 7.68
CA LEU A 123 -9.25 -0.29 8.67
C LEU A 123 -9.91 -0.73 9.99
N GLU A 124 -11.00 -1.52 9.93
CA GLU A 124 -11.63 -2.11 11.13
C GLU A 124 -10.66 -2.99 11.90
N LEU A 125 -9.91 -3.85 11.21
CA LEU A 125 -8.90 -4.70 11.82
C LEU A 125 -7.82 -3.88 12.55
N VAL A 126 -7.36 -2.79 11.95
CA VAL A 126 -6.39 -1.88 12.58
C VAL A 126 -7.01 -1.15 13.77
N LEU A 127 -8.26 -0.70 13.68
CA LEU A 127 -8.97 -0.03 14.77
C LEU A 127 -9.21 -0.93 16.00
N ARG A 128 -9.16 -2.26 15.85
CA ARG A 128 -9.20 -3.19 17.00
C ARG A 128 -7.98 -3.03 17.91
N LEU A 129 -6.82 -2.66 17.33
CA LEU A 129 -5.60 -2.40 18.09
C LEU A 129 -5.64 -1.10 18.88
N PHE A 130 -6.53 -0.17 18.50
CA PHE A 130 -6.63 1.19 19.04
C PHE A 130 -8.07 1.52 19.45
N PRO A 131 -8.52 1.05 20.62
CA PRO A 131 -9.93 1.15 21.02
C PRO A 131 -10.44 2.60 21.16
N ASN A 132 -9.54 3.54 21.42
CA ASN A 132 -9.87 4.97 21.60
C ASN A 132 -9.78 5.78 20.29
N ALA A 133 -9.45 5.13 19.15
CA ALA A 133 -9.23 5.83 17.88
C ALA A 133 -10.48 5.87 17.00
N GLU A 134 -10.59 6.93 16.22
CA GLU A 134 -11.49 7.07 15.07
C GLU A 134 -10.70 6.74 13.77
N GLY A 135 -11.34 6.05 12.84
CA GLY A 135 -10.83 5.81 11.49
C GLY A 135 -11.23 6.94 10.54
N VAL A 136 -10.26 7.62 9.96
CA VAL A 136 -10.53 8.72 9.02
C VAL A 136 -9.90 8.42 7.67
N ILE A 137 -10.73 8.31 6.62
CA ILE A 137 -10.28 8.05 5.25
C ILE A 137 -10.18 9.37 4.52
N GLY A 138 -8.96 9.85 4.29
CA GLY A 138 -8.69 11.11 3.60
C GLY A 138 -8.57 10.91 2.10
N ILE A 139 -9.45 11.54 1.29
CA ILE A 139 -9.48 11.41 -0.17
C ILE A 139 -9.57 12.80 -0.80
N GLU A 140 -8.77 13.09 -1.82
CA GLU A 140 -8.84 14.37 -2.52
C GLU A 140 -10.15 14.54 -3.31
N ARG A 141 -10.68 15.78 -3.34
CA ARG A 141 -11.97 16.10 -3.97
C ARG A 141 -12.02 15.87 -5.48
N ASN A 142 -10.88 15.73 -6.13
CA ASN A 142 -10.80 15.35 -7.54
C ASN A 142 -11.05 13.86 -7.82
N LYS A 143 -11.37 13.07 -6.78
CA LYS A 143 -11.68 11.63 -6.83
C LYS A 143 -13.13 11.36 -6.36
N PRO A 144 -14.16 11.92 -7.02
CA PRO A 144 -15.55 11.87 -6.54
C PRO A 144 -16.09 10.44 -6.43
N GLU A 145 -15.76 9.58 -7.39
CA GLU A 145 -16.22 8.18 -7.40
C GLU A 145 -15.60 7.35 -6.26
N ALA A 146 -14.31 7.58 -5.94
CA ALA A 146 -13.67 6.96 -4.78
C ALA A 146 -14.28 7.45 -3.47
N ILE A 147 -14.59 8.76 -3.35
CA ILE A 147 -15.28 9.32 -2.18
C ILE A 147 -16.64 8.65 -2.00
N GLU A 148 -17.44 8.52 -3.06
CA GLU A 148 -18.77 7.90 -3.02
C GLU A 148 -18.68 6.41 -2.61
N ALA A 149 -17.78 5.65 -3.24
CA ALA A 149 -17.57 4.24 -2.92
C ALA A 149 -17.17 4.04 -1.45
N MET A 150 -16.22 4.82 -0.96
CA MET A 150 -15.75 4.72 0.41
C MET A 150 -16.80 5.22 1.42
N GLN A 151 -17.60 6.25 1.10
CA GLN A 151 -18.72 6.70 1.93
C GLN A 151 -19.79 5.62 2.07
N LYS A 152 -20.09 4.91 0.99
CA LYS A 152 -21.00 3.77 1.02
C LYS A 152 -20.47 2.65 1.89
N ALA A 153 -19.17 2.31 1.76
CA ALA A 153 -18.55 1.22 2.52
C ALA A 153 -18.46 1.50 4.03
N VAL A 154 -18.30 2.76 4.46
CA VAL A 154 -18.29 3.13 5.89
C VAL A 154 -19.69 3.38 6.46
N SER A 155 -20.74 3.29 5.64
CA SER A 155 -22.12 3.52 6.13
C SER A 155 -22.48 2.53 7.24
N GLY A 156 -22.97 3.04 8.37
CA GLY A 156 -23.28 2.24 9.56
C GLY A 156 -22.09 1.86 10.43
N LYS A 157 -20.90 2.41 10.18
CA LYS A 157 -19.69 2.21 10.96
C LYS A 157 -19.43 3.41 11.88
N ASP A 158 -19.81 3.33 13.16
CA ASP A 158 -19.80 4.46 14.12
C ASP A 158 -18.42 5.10 14.32
N ARG A 159 -17.34 4.34 14.10
CA ARG A 159 -15.95 4.79 14.34
C ARG A 159 -15.21 5.18 13.08
N MET A 160 -15.89 5.33 11.95
CA MET A 160 -15.25 5.62 10.67
C MET A 160 -15.95 6.72 9.91
N ARG A 161 -15.18 7.53 9.22
CA ARG A 161 -15.72 8.53 8.28
C ARG A 161 -14.77 8.79 7.12
N VAL A 162 -15.33 9.25 6.01
CA VAL A 162 -14.58 9.77 4.87
C VAL A 162 -14.47 11.28 5.00
N LEU A 163 -13.26 11.81 4.79
CA LEU A 163 -12.98 13.25 4.77
C LEU A 163 -12.51 13.68 3.37
N PRO A 164 -13.34 14.40 2.59
CA PRO A 164 -12.91 14.98 1.33
C PRO A 164 -11.88 16.09 1.55
N LEU A 165 -10.66 15.89 1.03
CA LEU A 165 -9.52 16.79 1.18
C LEU A 165 -9.40 17.76 0.00
N LYS A 166 -8.78 18.92 0.24
CA LYS A 166 -8.42 19.85 -0.83
C LYS A 166 -7.36 19.20 -1.74
N THR A 167 -7.60 19.24 -3.05
CA THR A 167 -6.61 18.79 -4.04
C THR A 167 -5.42 19.73 -4.07
N LYS A 168 -4.27 19.25 -3.64
CA LYS A 168 -2.99 19.97 -3.64
C LYS A 168 -1.82 19.01 -3.42
N TYR A 169 -0.63 19.42 -3.81
CA TYR A 169 0.60 18.70 -3.47
C TYR A 169 1.35 19.42 -2.33
N PRO A 170 1.86 18.71 -1.29
CA PRO A 170 1.76 17.27 -0.99
C PRO A 170 0.62 16.95 0.02
N GLN A 171 -0.62 16.82 -0.45
CA GLN A 171 -1.78 16.55 0.43
C GLN A 171 -1.66 15.17 1.12
N GLY A 172 -1.13 14.15 0.40
CA GLY A 172 -0.90 12.81 0.93
C GLY A 172 0.35 12.66 1.80
N GLY A 173 1.13 13.72 1.98
CA GLY A 173 2.24 13.71 2.91
C GLY A 173 1.74 13.48 4.34
N GLU A 174 2.34 12.52 5.06
CA GLU A 174 1.87 12.05 6.38
C GLU A 174 1.60 13.20 7.36
N ARG A 175 2.52 14.18 7.44
CA ARG A 175 2.38 15.35 8.33
C ARG A 175 1.26 16.29 7.89
N SER A 176 1.16 16.55 6.57
CA SER A 176 0.10 17.40 6.01
C SER A 176 -1.27 16.79 6.27
N LEU A 177 -1.36 15.47 6.18
CA LEU A 177 -2.60 14.73 6.41
C LEU A 177 -2.99 14.78 7.89
N ILE A 178 -2.04 14.56 8.81
CA ILE A 178 -2.25 14.66 10.25
C ILE A 178 -2.70 16.09 10.63
N GLN A 179 -2.03 17.12 10.09
CA GLN A 179 -2.43 18.51 10.35
C GLN A 179 -3.88 18.79 9.94
N VAL A 180 -4.31 18.29 8.77
CA VAL A 180 -5.67 18.52 8.28
C VAL A 180 -6.71 17.74 9.09
N ILE A 181 -6.40 16.52 9.55
CA ILE A 181 -7.34 15.61 10.21
C ILE A 181 -7.36 15.83 11.71
N ALA A 182 -6.20 15.88 12.35
CA ALA A 182 -6.05 15.99 13.79
C ALA A 182 -5.81 17.43 14.29
N GLY A 183 -5.54 18.38 13.38
CA GLY A 183 -5.26 19.78 13.75
C GLY A 183 -3.91 19.96 14.46
N VAL A 184 -2.99 19.01 14.35
CA VAL A 184 -1.73 19.00 15.10
C VAL A 184 -0.53 19.15 14.16
N ASP A 185 0.30 20.15 14.46
CA ASP A 185 1.66 20.27 13.92
C ASP A 185 2.66 19.69 14.91
N PHE A 186 3.65 18.98 14.40
CA PHE A 186 4.68 18.37 15.24
C PHE A 186 6.06 18.40 14.58
N PRO A 187 7.15 18.52 15.37
CA PRO A 187 8.51 18.61 14.85
C PRO A 187 8.94 17.32 14.17
N ILE A 188 9.94 17.43 13.29
CA ILE A 188 10.48 16.31 12.50
C ILE A 188 11.04 15.16 13.37
N THR A 189 11.39 15.47 14.60
CA THR A 189 11.92 14.51 15.58
C THR A 189 10.88 13.60 16.20
N LYS A 190 9.58 13.92 16.04
CA LYS A 190 8.47 13.11 16.54
C LYS A 190 7.87 12.24 15.44
N LEU A 191 7.34 11.09 15.84
CA LEU A 191 6.57 10.19 15.00
C LEU A 191 5.07 10.52 15.07
N PRO A 192 4.27 10.14 14.09
CA PRO A 192 2.80 10.26 14.14
C PRO A 192 2.16 9.70 15.41
N ALA A 193 2.67 8.56 15.90
CA ALA A 193 2.18 7.94 17.13
C ALA A 193 2.40 8.82 18.37
N ASP A 194 3.44 9.65 18.40
CA ASP A 194 3.70 10.58 19.53
C ASP A 194 2.66 11.71 19.60
N VAL A 195 1.89 11.92 18.53
CA VAL A 195 0.81 12.88 18.44
C VAL A 195 -0.57 12.22 18.28
N GLY A 196 -0.66 10.95 18.63
CA GLY A 196 -1.89 10.19 18.67
C GLY A 196 -2.44 9.73 17.31
N CYS A 197 -1.59 9.61 16.29
CA CYS A 197 -1.98 9.23 14.95
C CYS A 197 -1.22 7.99 14.44
N VAL A 198 -1.93 7.12 13.73
CA VAL A 198 -1.35 6.08 12.86
C VAL A 198 -1.82 6.36 11.45
N VAL A 199 -0.92 6.37 10.47
CA VAL A 199 -1.26 6.68 9.07
C VAL A 199 -0.85 5.51 8.19
N ASP A 200 -1.81 4.90 7.50
CA ASP A 200 -1.56 3.85 6.51
C ASP A 200 -2.19 4.18 5.17
N ASN A 201 -1.51 3.83 4.08
CA ASN A 201 -2.05 3.97 2.74
C ASN A 201 -3.23 3.01 2.53
N VAL A 202 -4.22 3.38 1.71
CA VAL A 202 -5.38 2.53 1.42
C VAL A 202 -4.98 1.16 0.85
N GLY A 203 -3.93 1.08 0.03
CA GLY A 203 -3.37 -0.18 -0.45
C GLY A 203 -2.78 -1.04 0.68
N THR A 204 -2.17 -0.41 1.69
CA THR A 204 -1.69 -1.13 2.88
C THR A 204 -2.84 -1.73 3.67
N LEU A 205 -3.94 -0.98 3.85
CA LEU A 205 -5.14 -1.48 4.54
C LEU A 205 -5.78 -2.64 3.77
N TYR A 206 -5.86 -2.54 2.45
CA TYR A 206 -6.27 -3.65 1.60
C TYR A 206 -5.37 -4.89 1.80
N ALA A 207 -4.05 -4.71 1.79
CA ALA A 207 -3.11 -5.81 2.00
C ALA A 207 -3.23 -6.41 3.42
N ILE A 208 -3.51 -5.61 4.46
CA ILE A 208 -3.82 -6.10 5.82
C ILE A 208 -5.06 -6.99 5.79
N GLN A 209 -6.12 -6.55 5.12
CA GLN A 209 -7.35 -7.32 4.99
C GLN A 209 -7.06 -8.67 4.29
N ARG A 210 -6.33 -8.67 3.18
CA ARG A 210 -5.96 -9.91 2.47
C ARG A 210 -5.14 -10.85 3.37
N ALA A 211 -4.17 -10.31 4.11
CA ALA A 211 -3.33 -11.09 5.00
C ALA A 211 -4.10 -11.70 6.19
N VAL A 212 -4.98 -10.92 6.80
CA VAL A 212 -5.66 -11.35 8.04
C VAL A 212 -6.88 -12.23 7.75
N VAL A 213 -7.63 -11.90 6.69
CA VAL A 213 -8.89 -12.57 6.35
C VAL A 213 -8.70 -13.78 5.44
N PHE A 214 -7.70 -13.73 4.54
CA PHE A 214 -7.48 -14.77 3.52
C PHE A 214 -6.13 -15.48 3.65
N ASN A 215 -5.30 -15.12 4.65
CA ASN A 215 -3.92 -15.59 4.79
C ASN A 215 -3.06 -15.32 3.54
N GLU A 216 -3.43 -14.32 2.75
CA GLU A 216 -2.73 -13.97 1.52
C GLU A 216 -1.57 -13.03 1.81
N PRO A 217 -0.32 -13.44 1.52
CA PRO A 217 0.83 -12.59 1.77
C PRO A 217 0.96 -11.49 0.70
N LEU A 218 1.75 -10.45 1.01
CA LEU A 218 2.05 -9.38 0.05
C LEU A 218 3.05 -9.89 -1.00
N TYR A 219 2.57 -10.31 -2.15
CA TYR A 219 3.37 -10.75 -3.28
C TYR A 219 3.06 -9.99 -4.58
N ALA A 220 2.05 -9.13 -4.52
CA ALA A 220 1.63 -8.30 -5.65
C ALA A 220 1.02 -7.00 -5.14
N GLN A 221 1.04 -5.96 -5.96
CA GLN A 221 0.46 -4.66 -5.64
C GLN A 221 -0.14 -4.01 -6.88
N VAL A 222 -1.03 -3.03 -6.68
CA VAL A 222 -1.59 -2.25 -7.78
C VAL A 222 -0.57 -1.20 -8.20
N PHE A 223 -0.29 -1.15 -9.50
CA PHE A 223 0.71 -0.29 -10.11
C PHE A 223 0.09 0.54 -11.24
N THR A 224 0.39 1.83 -11.30
CA THR A 224 -0.01 2.69 -12.43
C THR A 224 1.11 2.74 -13.46
N LEU A 225 0.82 2.30 -14.68
CA LEU A 225 1.64 2.58 -15.85
C LEU A 225 1.00 3.74 -16.61
N THR A 226 1.74 4.83 -16.81
CA THR A 226 1.23 6.03 -17.46
C THR A 226 2.34 6.75 -18.24
N GLY A 227 1.99 7.81 -18.91
CA GLY A 227 2.89 8.67 -19.70
C GLY A 227 2.66 8.57 -21.19
N ASP A 228 3.26 9.50 -21.92
CA ASP A 228 2.99 9.69 -23.34
C ASP A 228 3.51 8.57 -24.24
N ALA A 229 4.51 7.82 -23.75
CA ALA A 229 5.17 6.76 -24.50
C ALA A 229 4.43 5.42 -24.45
N ALA A 230 3.67 5.14 -23.38
CA ALA A 230 2.99 3.85 -23.21
C ALA A 230 1.84 3.68 -24.21
N ALA A 231 1.75 2.50 -24.85
CA ALA A 231 0.67 2.20 -25.80
C ALA A 231 -0.68 2.16 -25.09
N ASN A 232 -0.77 1.41 -23.98
CA ASN A 232 -1.98 1.24 -23.20
C ASN A 232 -1.71 1.59 -21.73
N PRO A 233 -1.78 2.87 -21.33
CA PRO A 233 -1.65 3.26 -19.93
C PRO A 233 -2.83 2.73 -19.11
N GLY A 234 -2.59 2.40 -17.82
CA GLY A 234 -3.63 1.86 -16.94
C GLY A 234 -3.09 1.45 -15.58
N ASN A 235 -3.97 0.86 -14.79
CA ASN A 235 -3.63 0.26 -13.51
C ASN A 235 -3.59 -1.27 -13.64
N PHE A 236 -2.54 -1.87 -13.10
CA PHE A 236 -2.24 -3.28 -13.23
C PHE A 236 -1.95 -3.88 -11.86
N ILE A 237 -2.37 -5.12 -11.62
CA ILE A 237 -1.88 -5.92 -10.49
C ILE A 237 -0.55 -6.53 -10.92
N VAL A 238 0.53 -6.13 -10.27
CA VAL A 238 1.89 -6.52 -10.63
C VAL A 238 2.50 -7.34 -9.51
N ARG A 239 3.02 -8.52 -9.83
CA ARG A 239 3.75 -9.36 -8.89
C ARG A 239 5.11 -8.75 -8.60
N ASP A 240 5.53 -8.81 -7.34
CA ASP A 240 6.87 -8.34 -6.95
C ASP A 240 7.95 -9.12 -7.71
N GLY A 241 8.96 -8.39 -8.18
CA GLY A 241 10.03 -8.96 -9.02
C GLY A 241 9.77 -8.94 -10.53
N ALA A 242 8.56 -8.56 -10.98
CA ALA A 242 8.32 -8.28 -12.39
C ALA A 242 9.16 -7.06 -12.83
N SER A 243 9.79 -7.15 -13.99
CA SER A 243 10.57 -6.03 -14.52
C SER A 243 9.65 -4.96 -15.16
N PHE A 244 10.11 -3.71 -15.19
CA PHE A 244 9.38 -2.64 -15.89
C PHE A 244 9.25 -2.92 -17.39
N ALA A 245 10.21 -3.63 -17.98
CA ALA A 245 10.12 -4.05 -19.38
C ALA A 245 8.97 -5.04 -19.61
N GLN A 246 8.83 -6.04 -18.73
CA GLN A 246 7.69 -6.98 -18.80
C GLN A 246 6.36 -6.29 -18.61
N LEU A 247 6.26 -5.34 -17.65
CA LEU A 247 5.04 -4.57 -17.44
C LEU A 247 4.69 -3.74 -18.70
N LEU A 248 5.68 -3.07 -19.28
CA LEU A 248 5.48 -2.28 -20.50
C LEU A 248 5.05 -3.17 -21.68
N GLU A 249 5.68 -4.32 -21.86
CA GLU A 249 5.35 -5.30 -22.90
C GLU A 249 3.91 -5.82 -22.70
N PHE A 250 3.54 -6.20 -21.47
CA PHE A 250 2.19 -6.64 -21.13
C PHE A 250 1.13 -5.57 -21.45
N ALA A 251 1.47 -4.29 -21.27
CA ALA A 251 0.62 -3.16 -21.60
C ALA A 251 0.66 -2.77 -23.11
N GLY A 252 1.20 -3.62 -23.99
CA GLY A 252 1.24 -3.41 -25.42
C GLY A 252 2.46 -2.63 -25.93
N GLY A 253 3.46 -2.41 -25.08
CA GLY A 253 4.72 -1.77 -25.45
C GLY A 253 4.66 -0.24 -25.54
N LEU A 254 5.52 0.31 -26.36
CA LEU A 254 5.54 1.74 -26.71
C LEU A 254 4.60 2.02 -27.89
N LYS A 255 4.08 3.23 -27.94
CA LYS A 255 3.37 3.72 -29.14
C LYS A 255 4.28 3.66 -30.36
N GLU A 256 3.70 3.45 -31.52
CA GLU A 256 4.44 3.42 -32.79
C GLU A 256 5.25 4.71 -33.02
N GLY A 257 6.50 4.56 -33.41
CA GLY A 257 7.41 5.68 -33.69
C GLY A 257 7.94 6.42 -32.45
N VAL A 258 7.59 5.96 -31.22
CA VAL A 258 8.09 6.59 -29.99
C VAL A 258 9.35 5.89 -29.50
N ILE A 259 10.35 6.70 -29.12
CA ILE A 259 11.57 6.24 -28.46
C ILE A 259 11.50 6.61 -26.99
N LEU A 260 11.58 5.60 -26.10
CA LEU A 260 11.61 5.85 -24.67
C LEU A 260 12.90 6.57 -24.27
N LYS A 261 12.78 7.78 -23.76
CA LYS A 261 13.92 8.55 -23.28
C LYS A 261 14.21 8.27 -21.81
N LYS A 262 13.16 8.21 -20.99
CA LYS A 262 13.25 7.97 -19.54
C LYS A 262 11.97 7.30 -19.03
N ALA A 263 12.11 6.49 -18.00
CA ALA A 263 11.01 6.02 -17.16
C ALA A 263 11.13 6.65 -15.76
N LEU A 264 10.03 7.15 -15.21
CA LEU A 264 9.96 7.66 -13.84
C LEU A 264 9.28 6.61 -12.98
N VAL A 265 9.94 6.20 -11.90
CA VAL A 265 9.41 5.23 -10.94
C VAL A 265 9.07 5.94 -9.63
N GLY A 266 7.81 5.89 -9.20
CA GLY A 266 7.32 6.54 -7.98
C GLY A 266 6.67 7.92 -8.21
N GLY A 267 6.42 8.30 -9.46
CA GLY A 267 5.78 9.55 -9.84
C GLY A 267 6.75 10.69 -10.17
N PRO A 268 6.28 11.75 -10.82
CA PRO A 268 7.14 12.82 -11.35
C PRO A 268 7.70 13.76 -10.27
N MET A 269 7.07 13.83 -9.08
CA MET A 269 7.50 14.76 -8.02
C MET A 269 8.55 14.14 -7.09
N MET A 270 8.38 12.87 -6.70
CA MET A 270 9.25 12.19 -5.73
C MET A 270 9.99 10.99 -6.31
N GLY A 271 9.70 10.60 -7.54
CA GLY A 271 10.24 9.40 -8.17
C GLY A 271 11.68 9.52 -8.65
N ILE A 272 12.21 8.38 -9.09
CA ILE A 272 13.56 8.25 -9.64
C ILE A 272 13.45 8.07 -11.15
N ALA A 273 14.27 8.81 -11.90
CA ALA A 273 14.36 8.67 -13.35
C ALA A 273 15.36 7.57 -13.72
N LEU A 274 14.89 6.60 -14.50
CA LEU A 274 15.69 5.54 -15.13
C LEU A 274 15.90 5.86 -16.61
N SER A 275 17.10 5.61 -17.12
CA SER A 275 17.50 5.80 -18.53
C SER A 275 17.94 4.48 -19.15
#